data_855463a996cbab5992870508d9bf3272
#
_entry.id   855463a996cbab5992870508d9bf3272
#
_cell.length_a   1.000
_cell.length_b   1.000
_cell.length_c   1.000
_cell.angle_alpha   90.00
_cell.angle_beta   90.00
_cell.angle_gamma   90.00
#
_symmetry.space_group_name_H-M   'P 1'
#
loop_
_entity.id
_entity.type
_entity.pdbx_description
1 polymer ?
#
loop_
_entity_poly.entity_id
_entity_poly.type
_entity_poly.pdbx_seq_one_letter_code
_entity_poly.pdbx_strand_id
1 'polypeptide(L)'
;MYNVDLQHSKKKYHAIERIRLLLDQGSFRETGAQVWNYAHQGDGNRAVPYDGVITGYGTVHGKPVYVFSQDFTVKAGTIGRAHGEQIAQTIERAVRDRCPVIGIYDSGGARIEESINALAGCADMLHWNTLASGSVPQISVVLGPCAGAASYSTALSDFVFMVESVSYMYVTGPDVVKSVSGSVLTHKELGGAKVHSELSGSAHFCYRNEKLCFAGVRRL
;
A
#
# COMPACT_ATOMS: atom_id res chain seq x y z
N MET A 1 8.90 15.12 -8.97
CA MET A 1 10.15 14.73 -8.24
C MET A 1 9.72 14.17 -6.89
N TYR A 2 10.19 12.98 -6.52
CA TYR A 2 9.80 12.29 -5.29
C TYR A 2 10.35 13.00 -4.05
N ASN A 3 9.54 13.10 -2.97
CA ASN A 3 9.98 13.74 -1.73
C ASN A 3 10.62 12.73 -0.76
N VAL A 4 11.80 12.24 -1.14
CA VAL A 4 12.54 11.21 -0.41
C VAL A 4 12.95 11.66 1.00
N ASP A 5 13.36 12.91 1.15
CA ASP A 5 13.87 13.47 2.42
C ASP A 5 12.80 13.46 3.52
N LEU A 6 11.53 13.70 3.16
CA LEU A 6 10.43 13.65 4.11
C LEU A 6 10.22 12.24 4.69
N GLN A 7 10.38 11.18 3.88
CA GLN A 7 10.30 9.80 4.38
C GLN A 7 11.52 9.43 5.24
N HIS A 8 12.71 9.84 4.82
CA HIS A 8 13.93 9.58 5.58
C HIS A 8 13.92 10.23 6.96
N SER A 9 13.34 11.43 7.09
CA SER A 9 13.15 12.08 8.40
C SER A 9 12.31 11.24 9.37
N LYS A 10 11.42 10.39 8.85
CA LYS A 10 10.61 9.43 9.60
C LYS A 10 11.28 8.06 9.75
N LYS A 11 12.55 7.92 9.36
CA LYS A 11 13.30 6.65 9.35
C LYS A 11 12.64 5.56 8.50
N LYS A 12 12.01 5.94 7.39
CA LYS A 12 11.33 5.06 6.44
C LYS A 12 11.94 5.23 5.05
N TYR A 13 11.94 4.16 4.24
CA TYR A 13 12.26 4.26 2.83
C TYR A 13 11.11 4.90 2.05
N HIS A 14 11.44 5.65 1.01
CA HIS A 14 10.45 6.18 0.06
C HIS A 14 9.88 5.06 -0.83
N ALA A 15 8.67 5.26 -1.36
CA ALA A 15 7.97 4.27 -2.20
C ALA A 15 8.83 3.70 -3.34
N ILE A 16 9.59 4.55 -4.06
CA ILE A 16 10.49 4.10 -5.14
C ILE A 16 11.70 3.32 -4.61
N GLU A 17 12.22 3.66 -3.44
CA GLU A 17 13.33 2.93 -2.82
C GLU A 17 12.89 1.54 -2.38
N ARG A 18 11.66 1.41 -1.86
CA ARG A 18 11.04 0.14 -1.50
C ARG A 18 10.92 -0.79 -2.69
N ILE A 19 10.49 -0.27 -3.84
CA ILE A 19 10.46 -1.04 -5.10
C ILE A 19 11.88 -1.51 -5.49
N ARG A 20 12.89 -0.63 -5.37
CA ARG A 20 14.29 -0.99 -5.66
C ARG A 20 14.89 -2.00 -4.69
N LEU A 21 14.44 -2.03 -3.43
CA LEU A 21 14.85 -3.05 -2.46
C LEU A 21 14.18 -4.41 -2.72
N LEU A 22 12.98 -4.39 -3.27
CA LEU A 22 12.21 -5.59 -3.60
C LEU A 22 12.67 -6.27 -4.88
N LEU A 23 12.82 -5.51 -5.96
CA LEU A 23 13.05 -6.03 -7.30
C LEU A 23 14.55 -6.23 -7.59
N ASP A 24 14.83 -7.06 -8.58
CA ASP A 24 16.19 -7.22 -9.10
C ASP A 24 16.69 -5.92 -9.72
N GLN A 25 17.98 -5.65 -9.56
CA GLN A 25 18.57 -4.40 -10.03
C GLN A 25 18.31 -4.16 -11.53
N GLY A 26 17.77 -2.99 -11.86
CA GLY A 26 17.52 -2.58 -13.25
C GLY A 26 16.30 -3.23 -13.92
N SER A 27 15.57 -4.12 -13.22
CA SER A 27 14.40 -4.81 -13.79
C SER A 27 13.11 -3.98 -13.77
N PHE A 28 13.00 -2.97 -12.90
CA PHE A 28 11.77 -2.20 -12.74
C PHE A 28 11.37 -1.44 -14.01
N ARG A 29 10.10 -1.57 -14.39
CA ARG A 29 9.44 -0.81 -15.46
C ARG A 29 8.17 -0.19 -14.89
N GLU A 30 8.18 1.13 -14.77
CA GLU A 30 7.06 1.92 -14.25
C GLU A 30 5.95 2.02 -15.30
N THR A 31 4.68 1.91 -14.87
CA THR A 31 3.51 1.96 -15.74
C THR A 31 2.57 3.15 -15.45
N GLY A 32 2.65 3.75 -14.29
CA GLY A 32 1.75 4.81 -13.82
C GLY A 32 2.33 6.23 -13.79
N ALA A 33 3.55 6.45 -14.31
CA ALA A 33 4.28 7.72 -14.19
C ALA A 33 3.56 8.96 -14.74
N GLN A 34 2.67 8.78 -15.72
CA GLN A 34 1.93 9.89 -16.38
C GLN A 34 0.48 10.02 -15.87
N VAL A 35 0.07 9.25 -14.89
CA VAL A 35 -1.26 9.37 -14.29
C VAL A 35 -1.28 10.54 -13.32
N TRP A 36 -2.33 11.35 -13.38
CA TRP A 36 -2.55 12.50 -12.52
C TRP A 36 -3.84 12.31 -11.73
N ASN A 37 -3.89 12.85 -10.52
CA ASN A 37 -5.14 12.84 -9.77
C ASN A 37 -6.23 13.63 -10.50
N TYR A 38 -7.48 13.26 -10.27
CA TYR A 38 -8.62 14.07 -10.70
C TYR A 38 -8.64 15.36 -9.87
N ALA A 39 -8.06 16.45 -10.43
CA ALA A 39 -8.17 17.77 -9.81
C ALA A 39 -9.65 18.21 -9.85
N HIS A 40 -10.24 18.44 -8.69
CA HIS A 40 -11.55 19.09 -8.63
C HIS A 40 -11.43 20.48 -9.26
N GLN A 41 -12.22 20.75 -10.30
CA GLN A 41 -12.37 22.09 -10.83
C GLN A 41 -12.95 22.98 -9.71
N GLY A 42 -12.10 23.84 -9.14
CA GLY A 42 -12.55 24.90 -8.25
C GLY A 42 -11.91 24.99 -6.86
N ASP A 43 -11.18 24.01 -6.37
CA ASP A 43 -10.63 24.02 -5.00
C ASP A 43 -9.14 24.34 -4.87
N GLY A 44 -8.50 24.80 -5.95
CA GLY A 44 -7.08 25.19 -5.93
C GLY A 44 -6.09 24.04 -5.75
N ASN A 45 -6.58 22.79 -5.74
CA ASN A 45 -5.74 21.60 -5.59
C ASN A 45 -4.83 21.44 -6.82
N ARG A 46 -3.52 21.48 -6.61
CA ARG A 46 -2.54 21.20 -7.66
C ARG A 46 -2.67 19.74 -8.08
N ALA A 47 -2.66 19.52 -9.40
CA ALA A 47 -2.52 18.18 -9.97
C ALA A 47 -1.27 17.50 -9.39
N VAL A 48 -1.43 16.28 -8.87
CA VAL A 48 -0.35 15.51 -8.25
C VAL A 48 0.07 14.41 -9.22
N PRO A 49 1.35 14.37 -9.64
CA PRO A 49 1.85 13.33 -10.53
C PRO A 49 1.76 11.96 -9.85
N TYR A 50 1.51 10.91 -10.63
CA TYR A 50 1.33 9.50 -10.21
C TYR A 50 0.32 9.28 -9.06
N ASP A 51 -0.45 10.28 -8.72
CA ASP A 51 -1.47 10.29 -7.66
C ASP A 51 -1.08 9.56 -6.36
N GLY A 52 0.20 9.59 -5.99
CA GLY A 52 0.72 9.01 -4.74
C GLY A 52 0.84 7.48 -4.73
N VAL A 53 0.81 6.83 -5.89
CA VAL A 53 1.13 5.41 -6.00
C VAL A 53 2.04 5.12 -7.19
N ILE A 54 3.18 4.48 -6.95
CA ILE A 54 4.10 4.05 -7.99
C ILE A 54 3.75 2.62 -8.37
N THR A 55 3.45 2.39 -9.65
CA THR A 55 3.03 1.08 -10.16
C THR A 55 3.95 0.61 -11.28
N GLY A 56 4.07 -0.70 -11.43
CA GLY A 56 4.88 -1.28 -12.49
C GLY A 56 5.09 -2.78 -12.34
N TYR A 57 6.10 -3.26 -13.04
CA TYR A 57 6.53 -4.65 -12.97
C TYR A 57 8.05 -4.78 -13.01
N GLY A 58 8.55 -5.93 -12.62
CA GLY A 58 9.97 -6.25 -12.65
C GLY A 58 10.19 -7.72 -12.34
N THR A 59 11.37 -8.07 -11.84
CA THR A 59 11.66 -9.44 -11.46
C THR A 59 12.13 -9.55 -10.01
N VAL A 60 11.88 -10.71 -9.41
CA VAL A 60 12.46 -11.16 -8.14
C VAL A 60 13.11 -12.52 -8.43
N HIS A 61 14.44 -12.61 -8.25
CA HIS A 61 15.22 -13.80 -8.64
C HIS A 61 14.95 -14.25 -10.09
N GLY A 62 14.82 -13.28 -11.01
CA GLY A 62 14.53 -13.52 -12.42
C GLY A 62 13.07 -13.86 -12.75
N LYS A 63 12.20 -14.04 -11.77
CA LYS A 63 10.77 -14.33 -11.97
C LYS A 63 9.98 -13.04 -12.05
N PRO A 64 9.05 -12.88 -13.03
CA PRO A 64 8.26 -11.67 -13.21
C PRO A 64 7.26 -11.49 -12.05
N VAL A 65 7.12 -10.23 -11.60
CA VAL A 65 6.15 -9.82 -10.59
C VAL A 65 5.58 -8.44 -10.94
N TYR A 66 4.34 -8.20 -10.60
CA TYR A 66 3.73 -6.87 -10.60
C TYR A 66 3.86 -6.24 -9.21
N VAL A 67 4.03 -4.93 -9.17
CA VAL A 67 4.24 -4.20 -7.91
C VAL A 67 3.53 -2.86 -7.93
N PHE A 68 2.96 -2.49 -6.78
CA PHE A 68 2.59 -1.12 -6.48
C PHE A 68 3.14 -0.70 -5.12
N SER A 69 3.46 0.58 -4.97
CA SER A 69 3.97 1.14 -3.72
C SER A 69 3.33 2.49 -3.45
N GLN A 70 2.61 2.61 -2.35
CA GLN A 70 1.97 3.86 -1.95
C GLN A 70 2.99 4.83 -1.38
N ASP A 71 2.90 6.10 -1.80
CA ASP A 71 3.77 7.19 -1.37
C ASP A 71 3.07 8.06 -0.33
N PHE A 72 3.41 7.87 0.93
CA PHE A 72 2.85 8.64 2.04
C PHE A 72 3.18 10.14 1.97
N THR A 73 4.21 10.55 1.21
CA THR A 73 4.55 11.97 1.05
C THR A 73 3.57 12.72 0.17
N VAL A 74 2.73 12.00 -0.57
CA VAL A 74 1.69 12.54 -1.44
C VAL A 74 0.33 12.30 -0.79
N LYS A 75 -0.30 13.35 -0.28
CA LYS A 75 -1.63 13.29 0.38
C LYS A 75 -1.76 12.13 1.38
N ALA A 76 -0.71 11.87 2.17
CA ALA A 76 -0.64 10.76 3.12
C ALA A 76 -0.91 9.36 2.50
N GLY A 77 -0.56 9.16 1.23
CA GLY A 77 -0.80 7.91 0.50
C GLY A 77 -2.27 7.55 0.36
N THR A 78 -3.19 8.52 0.54
CA THR A 78 -4.63 8.27 0.50
C THR A 78 -5.11 7.87 -0.89
N ILE A 79 -6.07 6.96 -0.94
CA ILE A 79 -6.61 6.37 -2.16
C ILE A 79 -7.68 7.28 -2.73
N GLY A 80 -7.34 8.02 -3.78
CA GLY A 80 -8.27 8.74 -4.64
C GLY A 80 -8.74 7.86 -5.82
N ARG A 81 -9.50 8.44 -6.75
CA ARG A 81 -9.99 7.73 -7.94
C ARG A 81 -8.84 7.17 -8.78
N ALA A 82 -7.94 8.03 -9.23
CA ALA A 82 -6.81 7.63 -10.07
C ALA A 82 -5.84 6.69 -9.35
N HIS A 83 -5.59 6.90 -8.05
CA HIS A 83 -4.78 6.03 -7.21
C HIS A 83 -5.33 4.59 -7.19
N GLY A 84 -6.63 4.44 -6.89
CA GLY A 84 -7.30 3.15 -6.85
C GLY A 84 -7.32 2.45 -8.20
N GLU A 85 -7.60 3.19 -9.29
CA GLU A 85 -7.54 2.69 -10.65
C GLU A 85 -6.15 2.16 -11.04
N GLN A 86 -5.07 2.85 -10.66
CA GLN A 86 -3.71 2.38 -10.92
C GLN A 86 -3.42 1.04 -10.22
N ILE A 87 -3.82 0.91 -8.95
CA ILE A 87 -3.67 -0.36 -8.21
C ILE A 87 -4.50 -1.45 -8.88
N ALA A 88 -5.79 -1.18 -9.18
CA ALA A 88 -6.69 -2.10 -9.85
C ALA A 88 -6.12 -2.62 -11.17
N GLN A 89 -5.64 -1.72 -12.04
CA GLN A 89 -4.99 -2.08 -13.31
C GLN A 89 -3.70 -2.89 -13.11
N THR A 90 -2.96 -2.66 -12.03
CA THR A 90 -1.75 -3.42 -11.73
C THR A 90 -2.11 -4.86 -11.35
N ILE A 91 -3.15 -5.05 -10.54
CA ILE A 91 -3.66 -6.38 -10.16
C ILE A 91 -4.26 -7.08 -11.37
N GLU A 92 -5.07 -6.38 -12.19
CA GLU A 92 -5.63 -6.91 -13.43
C GLU A 92 -4.55 -7.48 -14.37
N ARG A 93 -3.48 -6.71 -14.59
CA ARG A 93 -2.35 -7.15 -15.43
C ARG A 93 -1.66 -8.37 -14.84
N ALA A 94 -1.47 -8.40 -13.51
CA ALA A 94 -0.90 -9.55 -12.82
C ALA A 94 -1.74 -10.82 -13.05
N VAL A 95 -3.06 -10.71 -12.93
CA VAL A 95 -4.01 -11.83 -13.20
C VAL A 95 -3.91 -12.29 -14.66
N ARG A 96 -3.96 -11.35 -15.61
CA ARG A 96 -3.88 -11.67 -17.05
C ARG A 96 -2.57 -12.38 -17.41
N ASP A 97 -1.45 -11.89 -16.85
CA ASP A 97 -0.11 -12.39 -17.17
C ASP A 97 0.30 -13.57 -16.25
N ARG A 98 -0.59 -13.97 -15.32
CA ARG A 98 -0.38 -15.07 -14.35
C ARG A 98 0.88 -14.88 -13.51
N CYS A 99 1.12 -13.65 -13.06
CA CYS A 99 2.26 -13.27 -12.24
C CYS A 99 1.82 -12.86 -10.83
N PRO A 100 2.65 -13.08 -9.80
CA PRO A 100 2.36 -12.55 -8.47
C PRO A 100 2.22 -11.03 -8.47
N VAL A 101 1.38 -10.50 -7.58
CA VAL A 101 1.29 -9.06 -7.31
C VAL A 101 1.73 -8.76 -5.88
N ILE A 102 2.60 -7.76 -5.74
CA ILE A 102 3.15 -7.35 -4.44
C ILE A 102 2.73 -5.90 -4.19
N GLY A 103 1.88 -5.70 -3.18
CA GLY A 103 1.43 -4.38 -2.74
C GLY A 103 2.26 -3.88 -1.56
N ILE A 104 2.84 -2.67 -1.67
CA ILE A 104 3.57 -2.02 -0.58
C ILE A 104 2.69 -0.88 -0.06
N TYR A 105 2.16 -1.06 1.15
CA TYR A 105 1.15 -0.19 1.74
C TYR A 105 1.74 0.83 2.71
N ASP A 106 1.38 2.09 2.51
CA ASP A 106 1.68 3.23 3.39
C ASP A 106 0.61 4.30 3.13
N SER A 107 -0.59 4.14 3.74
CA SER A 107 -1.80 4.86 3.34
C SER A 107 -2.71 5.21 4.51
N GLY A 108 -3.21 6.44 4.49
CA GLY A 108 -4.27 6.90 5.38
C GLY A 108 -5.67 6.39 5.05
N GLY A 109 -5.85 5.58 4.00
CA GLY A 109 -7.16 5.06 3.57
C GLY A 109 -7.76 5.85 2.41
N ALA A 110 -9.10 5.88 2.31
CA ALA A 110 -9.79 6.62 1.25
C ALA A 110 -9.53 8.13 1.34
N ARG A 111 -9.34 8.80 0.21
CA ARG A 111 -9.11 10.24 0.11
C ARG A 111 -10.42 11.00 0.27
N ILE A 112 -10.65 11.58 1.44
CA ILE A 112 -11.93 12.21 1.81
C ILE A 112 -12.30 13.35 0.86
N GLU A 113 -11.32 14.13 0.40
CA GLU A 113 -11.54 15.29 -0.49
C GLU A 113 -12.11 14.90 -1.86
N GLU A 114 -11.92 13.66 -2.29
CA GLU A 114 -12.51 13.15 -3.55
C GLU A 114 -13.88 12.49 -3.37
N SER A 115 -14.39 12.42 -2.13
CA SER A 115 -15.73 11.94 -1.80
C SER A 115 -16.06 10.59 -2.49
N ILE A 116 -17.15 10.51 -3.24
CA ILE A 116 -17.61 9.29 -3.92
C ILE A 116 -16.60 8.75 -4.94
N ASN A 117 -15.78 9.61 -5.54
CA ASN A 117 -14.76 9.19 -6.49
C ASN A 117 -13.65 8.36 -5.82
N ALA A 118 -13.25 8.73 -4.59
CA ALA A 118 -12.30 7.92 -3.82
C ALA A 118 -12.89 6.55 -3.47
N LEU A 119 -14.17 6.49 -3.10
CA LEU A 119 -14.85 5.22 -2.83
C LEU A 119 -14.92 4.35 -4.08
N ALA A 120 -15.16 4.93 -5.25
CA ALA A 120 -15.14 4.20 -6.52
C ALA A 120 -13.74 3.63 -6.82
N GLY A 121 -12.65 4.41 -6.61
CA GLY A 121 -11.29 3.91 -6.74
C GLY A 121 -10.97 2.78 -5.76
N CYS A 122 -11.42 2.90 -4.50
CA CYS A 122 -11.30 1.82 -3.53
C CYS A 122 -12.07 0.57 -3.96
N ALA A 123 -13.28 0.73 -4.50
CA ALA A 123 -14.10 -0.39 -4.97
C ALA A 123 -13.43 -1.14 -6.13
N ASP A 124 -12.87 -0.42 -7.09
CA ASP A 124 -12.14 -1.04 -8.21
C ASP A 124 -10.92 -1.85 -7.72
N MET A 125 -10.16 -1.31 -6.78
CA MET A 125 -9.04 -2.02 -6.16
C MET A 125 -9.49 -3.30 -5.46
N LEU A 126 -10.53 -3.23 -4.61
CA LEU A 126 -11.06 -4.39 -3.88
C LEU A 126 -11.69 -5.42 -4.81
N HIS A 127 -12.36 -4.99 -5.87
CA HIS A 127 -12.88 -5.86 -6.91
C HIS A 127 -11.77 -6.73 -7.52
N TRP A 128 -10.66 -6.12 -7.93
CA TRP A 128 -9.54 -6.86 -8.52
C TRP A 128 -8.79 -7.72 -7.50
N ASN A 129 -8.69 -7.32 -6.22
CA ASN A 129 -8.19 -8.23 -5.17
C ASN A 129 -9.04 -9.51 -5.11
N THR A 130 -10.37 -9.37 -5.20
CA THR A 130 -11.30 -10.52 -5.14
C THR A 130 -11.13 -11.43 -6.37
N LEU A 131 -11.02 -10.86 -7.58
CA LEU A 131 -10.81 -11.63 -8.80
C LEU A 131 -9.42 -12.30 -8.86
N ALA A 132 -8.41 -11.69 -8.25
CA ALA A 132 -7.06 -12.24 -8.18
C ALA A 132 -6.96 -13.41 -7.19
N SER A 133 -7.85 -13.48 -6.21
CA SER A 133 -7.87 -14.54 -5.19
C SER A 133 -7.99 -15.92 -5.83
N GLY A 134 -7.04 -16.81 -5.51
CA GLY A 134 -6.94 -18.13 -6.11
C GLY A 134 -6.41 -18.17 -7.56
N SER A 135 -6.21 -17.01 -8.20
CA SER A 135 -5.64 -16.92 -9.55
C SER A 135 -4.14 -16.69 -9.55
N VAL A 136 -3.69 -15.71 -8.77
CA VAL A 136 -2.28 -15.34 -8.62
C VAL A 136 -1.97 -15.03 -7.15
N PRO A 137 -0.73 -15.27 -6.70
CA PRO A 137 -0.32 -14.88 -5.34
C PRO A 137 -0.41 -13.36 -5.14
N GLN A 138 -1.10 -12.95 -4.09
CA GLN A 138 -1.20 -11.58 -3.62
C GLN A 138 -0.41 -11.41 -2.33
N ILE A 139 0.61 -10.56 -2.35
CA ILE A 139 1.51 -10.33 -1.22
C ILE A 139 1.40 -8.88 -0.78
N SER A 140 1.03 -8.66 0.48
CA SER A 140 0.94 -7.34 1.09
C SER A 140 2.11 -7.08 2.03
N VAL A 141 2.77 -5.93 1.85
CA VAL A 141 3.89 -5.47 2.68
C VAL A 141 3.49 -4.13 3.29
N VAL A 142 3.14 -4.14 4.56
CA VAL A 142 2.71 -2.93 5.27
C VAL A 142 3.94 -2.23 5.85
N LEU A 143 4.22 -1.01 5.40
CA LEU A 143 5.42 -0.24 5.78
C LEU A 143 5.09 1.18 6.26
N GLY A 144 3.91 1.32 6.82
CA GLY A 144 3.40 2.56 7.40
C GLY A 144 2.00 2.38 7.94
N PRO A 145 1.26 3.46 8.13
CA PRO A 145 -0.18 3.38 8.32
C PRO A 145 -0.83 2.63 7.15
N CYS A 146 -1.78 1.77 7.45
CA CYS A 146 -2.61 1.05 6.50
C CYS A 146 -4.04 1.06 7.05
N ALA A 147 -4.81 2.09 6.68
CA ALA A 147 -6.12 2.36 7.27
C ALA A 147 -7.27 2.16 6.27
N GLY A 148 -8.44 1.85 6.76
CA GLY A 148 -9.68 1.75 5.99
C GLY A 148 -9.55 0.83 4.78
N ALA A 149 -9.86 1.31 3.56
CA ALA A 149 -9.83 0.52 2.33
C ALA A 149 -8.45 -0.12 2.05
N ALA A 150 -7.35 0.51 2.45
CA ALA A 150 -6.02 -0.09 2.33
C ALA A 150 -5.89 -1.33 3.22
N SER A 151 -6.41 -1.31 4.44
CA SER A 151 -6.40 -2.48 5.32
C SER A 151 -7.31 -3.61 4.82
N TYR A 152 -8.41 -3.29 4.14
CA TYR A 152 -9.27 -4.30 3.52
C TYR A 152 -8.55 -5.03 2.38
N SER A 153 -7.89 -4.28 1.49
CA SER A 153 -7.08 -4.84 0.41
C SER A 153 -5.98 -5.75 0.96
N THR A 154 -5.30 -5.31 2.04
CA THR A 154 -4.29 -6.12 2.71
C THR A 154 -4.87 -7.42 3.28
N ALA A 155 -6.06 -7.37 3.90
CA ALA A 155 -6.72 -8.52 4.48
C ALA A 155 -7.22 -9.54 3.44
N LEU A 156 -7.41 -9.12 2.18
CA LEU A 156 -7.78 -10.00 1.06
C LEU A 156 -6.58 -10.69 0.39
N SER A 157 -5.34 -10.37 0.80
CA SER A 157 -4.14 -10.97 0.21
C SER A 157 -3.75 -12.29 0.88
N ASP A 158 -2.97 -13.12 0.18
CA ASP A 158 -2.55 -14.44 0.65
C ASP A 158 -1.48 -14.36 1.75
N PHE A 159 -0.58 -13.34 1.65
CA PHE A 159 0.49 -13.15 2.62
C PHE A 159 0.60 -11.70 3.04
N VAL A 160 0.70 -11.47 4.34
CA VAL A 160 0.85 -10.15 4.95
C VAL A 160 2.15 -10.07 5.72
N PHE A 161 3.01 -9.11 5.33
CA PHE A 161 4.27 -8.80 5.96
C PHE A 161 4.18 -7.47 6.69
N MET A 162 4.65 -7.41 7.93
CA MET A 162 4.68 -6.18 8.73
C MET A 162 6.07 -5.94 9.35
N VAL A 163 6.34 -4.68 9.72
CA VAL A 163 7.59 -4.25 10.37
C VAL A 163 7.24 -3.59 11.70
N GLU A 164 7.85 -4.06 12.79
CA GLU A 164 7.53 -3.66 14.17
C GLU A 164 7.56 -2.14 14.42
N SER A 165 8.49 -1.44 13.76
CA SER A 165 8.74 -0.03 14.04
C SER A 165 7.86 0.95 13.26
N VAL A 166 7.25 0.51 12.13
CA VAL A 166 6.60 1.42 11.19
C VAL A 166 5.20 1.00 10.75
N SER A 167 4.84 -0.29 10.92
CA SER A 167 3.59 -0.83 10.38
C SER A 167 2.44 -0.72 11.36
N TYR A 168 1.34 -0.17 10.87
CA TYR A 168 0.07 -0.12 11.59
C TYR A 168 -1.05 -0.46 10.64
N MET A 169 -1.92 -1.41 11.00
CA MET A 169 -3.07 -1.80 10.19
C MET A 169 -4.34 -1.78 11.04
N TYR A 170 -5.37 -1.06 10.58
CA TYR A 170 -6.66 -0.95 11.28
C TYR A 170 -7.75 -0.43 10.35
N VAL A 171 -8.99 -0.74 10.66
CA VAL A 171 -10.16 -0.21 9.94
C VAL A 171 -10.25 1.31 10.12
N THR A 172 -10.02 1.78 11.35
CA THR A 172 -10.02 3.20 11.69
C THR A 172 -8.95 3.52 12.74
N GLY A 173 -8.43 4.74 12.72
CA GLY A 173 -7.33 5.15 13.60
C GLY A 173 -7.76 5.41 15.06
N PRO A 174 -6.77 5.58 15.97
CA PRO A 174 -7.01 5.76 17.40
C PRO A 174 -7.96 6.89 17.76
N ASP A 175 -7.92 8.01 17.05
CA ASP A 175 -8.79 9.18 17.34
C ASP A 175 -10.26 8.88 17.10
N VAL A 176 -10.58 8.13 16.05
CA VAL A 176 -11.96 7.70 15.76
C VAL A 176 -12.40 6.65 16.79
N VAL A 177 -11.54 5.69 17.14
CA VAL A 177 -11.82 4.73 18.20
C VAL A 177 -12.15 5.45 19.51
N LYS A 178 -11.33 6.43 19.89
CA LYS A 178 -11.55 7.25 21.08
C LYS A 178 -12.89 7.99 21.03
N SER A 179 -13.26 8.56 19.90
CA SER A 179 -14.53 9.31 19.77
C SER A 179 -15.77 8.43 19.88
N VAL A 180 -15.70 7.17 19.45
CA VAL A 180 -16.83 6.23 19.44
C VAL A 180 -16.92 5.40 20.72
N SER A 181 -15.80 4.90 21.23
CA SER A 181 -15.77 3.97 22.36
C SER A 181 -15.23 4.58 23.68
N GLY A 182 -14.66 5.79 23.61
CA GLY A 182 -13.96 6.41 24.75
C GLY A 182 -12.58 5.80 25.04
N SER A 183 -12.18 4.72 24.36
CA SER A 183 -10.91 4.04 24.58
C SER A 183 -9.74 4.86 24.04
N VAL A 184 -8.71 5.06 24.85
CA VAL A 184 -7.47 5.77 24.47
C VAL A 184 -6.41 4.72 24.17
N LEU A 185 -6.13 4.51 22.89
CA LEU A 185 -5.13 3.56 22.41
C LEU A 185 -4.09 4.27 21.53
N THR A 186 -2.86 3.83 21.61
CA THR A 186 -1.82 4.24 20.64
C THR A 186 -2.00 3.47 19.32
N HIS A 187 -1.43 3.96 18.24
CA HIS A 187 -1.38 3.22 16.96
C HIS A 187 -0.83 1.80 17.11
N LYS A 188 0.15 1.64 18.01
CA LYS A 188 0.83 0.38 18.27
C LYS A 188 -0.06 -0.63 19.00
N GLU A 189 -0.83 -0.15 19.96
CA GLU A 189 -1.78 -0.98 20.72
C GLU A 189 -3.02 -1.33 19.90
N LEU A 190 -3.47 -0.42 19.03
CA LEU A 190 -4.66 -0.65 18.19
C LEU A 190 -4.38 -1.63 17.05
N GLY A 191 -3.27 -1.46 16.34
CA GLY A 191 -3.01 -2.25 15.12
C GLY A 191 -1.55 -2.33 14.72
N GLY A 192 -0.62 -2.35 15.70
CA GLY A 192 0.80 -2.55 15.44
C GLY A 192 1.13 -3.95 14.95
N ALA A 193 2.32 -4.14 14.39
CA ALA A 193 2.75 -5.42 13.82
C ALA A 193 2.61 -6.61 14.79
N LYS A 194 2.92 -6.41 16.08
CA LYS A 194 2.75 -7.46 17.11
C LYS A 194 1.29 -7.84 17.37
N VAL A 195 0.39 -6.85 17.34
CA VAL A 195 -1.05 -7.13 17.51
C VAL A 195 -1.51 -8.07 16.40
N HIS A 196 -1.07 -7.83 15.17
CA HIS A 196 -1.48 -8.64 14.02
C HIS A 196 -0.73 -9.97 13.89
N SER A 197 0.49 -10.08 14.36
CA SER A 197 1.24 -11.34 14.33
C SER A 197 0.97 -12.27 15.52
N GLU A 198 0.62 -11.71 16.71
CA GLU A 198 0.50 -12.49 17.95
C GLU A 198 -0.95 -12.67 18.43
N LEU A 199 -1.83 -11.68 18.15
CA LEU A 199 -3.21 -11.69 18.66
C LEU A 199 -4.25 -11.95 17.58
N SER A 200 -4.27 -11.14 16.49
CA SER A 200 -5.28 -11.29 15.45
C SER A 200 -4.94 -12.34 14.39
N GLY A 201 -3.66 -12.69 14.24
CA GLY A 201 -3.20 -13.61 13.19
C GLY A 201 -3.25 -13.04 11.77
N SER A 202 -3.57 -11.75 11.60
CA SER A 202 -3.69 -11.12 10.28
C SER A 202 -2.34 -10.88 9.60
N ALA A 203 -1.23 -10.81 10.35
CA ALA A 203 0.12 -10.71 9.81
C ALA A 203 0.82 -12.07 9.86
N HIS A 204 1.20 -12.60 8.71
CA HIS A 204 1.89 -13.88 8.60
C HIS A 204 3.37 -13.77 8.97
N PHE A 205 3.98 -12.59 8.68
CA PHE A 205 5.40 -12.36 8.93
C PHE A 205 5.62 -10.99 9.57
N CYS A 206 6.46 -10.96 10.62
CA CYS A 206 6.84 -9.73 11.31
C CYS A 206 8.37 -9.59 11.35
N TYR A 207 8.86 -8.40 10.95
CA TYR A 207 10.29 -8.12 10.85
C TYR A 207 10.67 -6.86 11.64
N ARG A 208 11.94 -6.76 12.05
CA ARG A 208 12.45 -5.61 12.82
C ARG A 208 12.62 -4.35 11.96
N ASN A 209 12.88 -4.49 10.68
CA ASN A 209 13.09 -3.36 9.75
C ASN A 209 12.71 -3.71 8.31
N GLU A 210 12.58 -2.69 7.46
CA GLU A 210 12.16 -2.82 6.07
C GLU A 210 13.13 -3.69 5.22
N LYS A 211 14.45 -3.60 5.43
CA LYS A 211 15.43 -4.41 4.67
C LYS A 211 15.24 -5.91 4.92
N LEU A 212 15.10 -6.30 6.19
CA LEU A 212 14.85 -7.70 6.55
C LEU A 212 13.48 -8.18 6.03
N CYS A 213 12.49 -7.29 6.06
CA CYS A 213 11.17 -7.58 5.50
C CYS A 213 11.26 -7.89 4.01
N PHE A 214 11.91 -7.03 3.21
CA PHE A 214 12.10 -7.29 1.77
C PHE A 214 12.92 -8.54 1.49
N ALA A 215 13.94 -8.81 2.29
CA ALA A 215 14.68 -10.08 2.19
C ALA A 215 13.78 -11.30 2.45
N GLY A 216 12.79 -11.16 3.35
CA GLY A 216 11.76 -12.16 3.60
C GLY A 216 10.81 -12.35 2.42
N VAL A 217 10.27 -11.24 1.89
CA VAL A 217 9.38 -11.26 0.71
C VAL A 217 10.06 -11.89 -0.50
N ARG A 218 11.33 -11.56 -0.74
CA ARG A 218 12.10 -12.14 -1.87
C ARG A 218 12.36 -13.65 -1.74
N ARG A 219 12.22 -14.23 -0.55
CA ARG A 219 12.39 -15.69 -0.33
C ARG A 219 11.10 -16.50 -0.46
N LEU A 220 9.95 -15.83 -0.39
CA LEU A 220 8.65 -16.44 -0.61
C LEU A 220 8.47 -16.78 -2.09
#